data_9d55da7f33fb0836f1b14ed4a0f0dddf
#
_entry.id   9d55da7f33fb0836f1b14ed4a0f0dddf
#
_cell.length_a   1.000
_cell.length_b   1.000
_cell.length_c   1.000
_cell.angle_alpha   90.00
_cell.angle_beta   90.00
_cell.angle_gamma   90.00
#
_symmetry.space_group_name_H-M   'P 1'
#
loop_
_entity.id
_entity.type
_entity.pdbx_description
1 polymer ?
#
loop_
_entity_poly.entity_id
_entity_poly.type
_entity_poly.pdbx_seq_one_letter_code
_entity_poly.pdbx_strand_id
1 'polypeptide(L)'
;MQATGGIVEELVHQFTDPFAFYRELIQNSIDAGSTRIEVSLSYRPASPKGLALIAVSDWGEGMNRDVIENYLVTKFRSTKENDLTKIGKFGIGFMSIFACGPDAVTVDTGRDGEFWRVLFRADTTWELLRLDEPLEGTRVTLHKKVTPAEYDEFVSRSRASLSRWCRHSDVDVVFTAGSANGSAPPEPTPVREPLSVDAPFQVEHVEDGTHIIAGPSRVEPAITGLYNRGLTLLETTEPLIPGVAMKIVSRYLEHTLTRDNVRRDRHFSRAIDLAQALVDEKLLPQLPGELTAAATHKDGARAFETLFHFARTRLKPKQLVYRLSGGGAVGHEELVSHVREVGLLTLSRSRTPLVSRLLDAKWPVLELEWGTETGNAVAALLKVKRSVTADEHFTYAAPPDVPTPPEFASALTALLRDAGAQVKQVEVSRVRAAAAEDPWVLLEALSQPMQAHLARGSAFARNTPPVLCFNLGHPAIDKASRLFTTAPRLAAVLMARLVLVQASKLDAQRDAALTRWALS
;
A
#
# COMPACT_ATOMS: atom_id res chain seq x y z
N MET A 1 29.97 -21.60 50.03
CA MET A 1 29.00 -21.67 48.96
C MET A 1 27.91 -20.65 49.24
N GLN A 2 28.04 -19.45 48.75
CA GLN A 2 26.98 -18.44 48.88
C GLN A 2 27.04 -17.48 47.69
N ALA A 3 25.88 -17.31 47.05
CA ALA A 3 25.45 -16.20 46.21
C ALA A 3 26.23 -15.92 44.92
N THR A 4 26.26 -16.88 44.00
CA THR A 4 26.58 -16.63 42.60
C THR A 4 25.31 -16.22 41.77
N GLY A 5 24.11 -16.37 42.33
CA GLY A 5 22.84 -16.07 41.67
C GLY A 5 22.60 -14.60 41.36
N GLY A 6 23.01 -13.67 42.19
CA GLY A 6 22.54 -12.29 42.10
C GLY A 6 22.98 -11.51 40.85
N ILE A 7 24.25 -11.63 40.41
CA ILE A 7 24.78 -10.85 39.27
C ILE A 7 24.25 -11.42 37.94
N VAL A 8 24.14 -12.74 37.82
CA VAL A 8 23.59 -13.39 36.62
C VAL A 8 22.09 -13.09 36.50
N GLU A 9 21.35 -13.15 37.61
CA GLU A 9 19.94 -12.77 37.65
C GLU A 9 19.73 -11.30 37.27
N GLU A 10 20.55 -10.38 37.79
CA GLU A 10 20.48 -8.96 37.41
C GLU A 10 20.77 -8.75 35.91
N LEU A 11 21.75 -9.46 35.34
CA LEU A 11 22.08 -9.38 33.92
C LEU A 11 20.96 -10.00 33.06
N VAL A 12 20.35 -11.09 33.46
CA VAL A 12 19.23 -11.73 32.79
C VAL A 12 17.98 -10.83 32.82
N HIS A 13 17.73 -10.12 33.92
CA HIS A 13 16.61 -9.16 34.03
C HIS A 13 16.77 -7.91 33.16
N GLN A 14 17.96 -7.63 32.62
CA GLN A 14 18.13 -6.55 31.64
C GLN A 14 17.53 -6.89 30.25
N PHE A 15 17.31 -8.17 29.96
CA PHE A 15 16.66 -8.60 28.71
C PHE A 15 15.14 -8.57 28.88
N THR A 16 14.51 -7.51 28.37
CA THR A 16 13.05 -7.33 28.41
C THR A 16 12.30 -8.33 27.52
N ASP A 17 12.94 -8.80 26.44
CA ASP A 17 12.40 -9.82 25.54
C ASP A 17 13.08 -11.18 25.79
N PRO A 18 12.35 -12.20 26.30
CA PRO A 18 12.89 -13.54 26.51
C PRO A 18 13.37 -14.25 25.23
N PHE A 19 12.97 -13.76 24.03
CA PHE A 19 13.36 -14.32 22.74
C PHE A 19 14.53 -13.59 22.08
N ALA A 20 15.07 -12.56 22.73
CA ALA A 20 16.24 -11.82 22.24
C ALA A 20 17.49 -12.71 22.04
N PHE A 21 17.55 -13.89 22.68
CA PHE A 21 18.64 -14.84 22.51
C PHE A 21 18.82 -15.32 21.08
N TYR A 22 17.75 -15.42 20.27
CA TYR A 22 17.89 -15.80 18.86
C TYR A 22 18.81 -14.87 18.11
N ARG A 23 18.62 -13.57 18.27
CA ARG A 23 19.49 -12.57 17.66
C ARG A 23 20.95 -12.75 18.07
N GLU A 24 21.20 -12.99 19.34
CA GLU A 24 22.55 -13.16 19.88
C GLU A 24 23.24 -14.42 19.37
N LEU A 25 22.52 -15.55 19.35
CA LEU A 25 23.05 -16.81 18.84
C LEU A 25 23.33 -16.72 17.33
N ILE A 26 22.41 -16.14 16.55
CA ILE A 26 22.60 -15.95 15.12
C ILE A 26 23.75 -14.97 14.85
N GLN A 27 23.88 -13.88 15.61
CA GLN A 27 25.04 -13.00 15.50
C GLN A 27 26.34 -13.74 15.75
N ASN A 28 26.41 -14.55 16.80
CA ASN A 28 27.60 -15.35 17.12
C ASN A 28 27.93 -16.35 16.01
N SER A 29 26.92 -16.98 15.40
CA SER A 29 27.07 -17.89 14.27
C SER A 29 27.62 -17.19 13.03
N ILE A 30 27.13 -15.97 12.71
CA ILE A 30 27.64 -15.14 11.61
C ILE A 30 29.09 -14.72 11.89
N ASP A 31 29.41 -14.33 13.11
CA ASP A 31 30.75 -13.93 13.52
C ASP A 31 31.74 -15.11 13.51
N ALA A 32 31.25 -16.34 13.72
CA ALA A 32 32.00 -17.59 13.55
C ALA A 32 32.15 -18.02 12.08
N GLY A 33 31.69 -17.21 11.10
CA GLY A 33 31.85 -17.47 9.68
C GLY A 33 30.84 -18.49 9.10
N SER A 34 29.76 -18.83 9.82
CA SER A 34 28.74 -19.72 9.30
C SER A 34 27.99 -19.08 8.13
N THR A 35 27.76 -19.84 7.07
CA THR A 35 26.94 -19.41 5.92
C THR A 35 25.50 -19.90 6.00
N ARG A 36 25.22 -20.85 6.92
CA ARG A 36 23.90 -21.41 7.18
C ARG A 36 23.67 -21.56 8.67
N ILE A 37 22.46 -21.28 9.12
CA ILE A 37 22.02 -21.41 10.50
C ILE A 37 20.66 -22.11 10.52
N GLU A 38 20.53 -23.17 11.31
CA GLU A 38 19.30 -23.91 11.46
C GLU A 38 18.73 -23.70 12.86
N VAL A 39 17.49 -23.23 12.92
CA VAL A 39 16.70 -23.13 14.15
C VAL A 39 15.65 -24.21 14.13
N SER A 40 15.72 -25.15 15.08
CA SER A 40 14.77 -26.26 15.16
C SER A 40 14.12 -26.35 16.54
N LEU A 41 12.78 -26.56 16.55
CA LEU A 41 12.01 -26.80 17.75
C LEU A 41 11.37 -28.18 17.67
N SER A 42 11.54 -28.95 18.73
CA SER A 42 10.89 -30.26 18.86
C SER A 42 10.28 -30.43 20.27
N TYR A 43 9.26 -31.27 20.36
CA TYR A 43 8.57 -31.56 21.60
C TYR A 43 8.55 -33.06 21.89
N ARG A 44 8.94 -33.43 23.09
CA ARG A 44 8.84 -34.80 23.60
C ARG A 44 7.72 -34.86 24.64
N PRO A 45 6.58 -35.46 24.31
CA PRO A 45 5.44 -35.51 25.23
C PRO A 45 5.76 -36.24 26.53
N ALA A 46 5.33 -35.65 27.63
CA ALA A 46 5.32 -36.29 28.97
C ALA A 46 4.26 -35.63 29.85
N SER A 47 3.85 -36.30 30.93
CA SER A 47 2.84 -35.78 31.88
C SER A 47 3.53 -35.41 33.21
N PRO A 48 3.24 -34.27 33.85
CA PRO A 48 2.26 -33.23 33.44
C PRO A 48 2.82 -32.24 32.38
N LYS A 49 4.13 -32.15 32.17
CA LYS A 49 4.81 -31.30 31.21
C LYS A 49 5.79 -32.13 30.38
N GLY A 50 5.74 -31.97 29.06
CA GLY A 50 6.72 -32.53 28.14
C GLY A 50 7.99 -31.66 28.06
N LEU A 51 8.96 -32.11 27.28
CA LEU A 51 10.24 -31.45 27.07
C LEU A 51 10.28 -30.80 25.70
N ALA A 52 10.33 -29.47 25.66
CA ALA A 52 10.70 -28.71 24.47
C ALA A 52 12.21 -28.65 24.33
N LEU A 53 12.68 -28.92 23.12
CA LEU A 53 14.07 -28.76 22.71
C LEU A 53 14.12 -27.67 21.64
N ILE A 54 14.83 -26.60 21.93
CA ILE A 54 14.99 -25.44 21.04
C ILE A 54 16.45 -25.37 20.66
N ALA A 55 16.80 -25.71 19.44
CA ALA A 55 18.18 -25.76 18.98
C ALA A 55 18.47 -24.68 17.93
N VAL A 56 19.63 -24.04 18.07
CA VAL A 56 20.26 -23.19 17.05
C VAL A 56 21.57 -23.84 16.69
N SER A 57 21.72 -24.22 15.43
CA SER A 57 22.89 -24.91 14.89
C SER A 57 23.53 -24.09 13.81
N ASP A 58 24.85 -24.00 13.81
CA ASP A 58 25.67 -23.37 12.79
C ASP A 58 26.82 -24.31 12.36
N TRP A 59 27.45 -23.96 11.26
CA TRP A 59 28.63 -24.63 10.69
C TRP A 59 29.80 -23.66 10.60
N GLY A 60 29.95 -22.82 11.63
CA GLY A 60 31.08 -21.90 11.79
C GLY A 60 32.34 -22.62 12.28
N GLU A 61 33.36 -21.85 12.67
CA GLU A 61 34.65 -22.38 13.14
C GLU A 61 34.58 -23.18 14.45
N GLY A 62 33.46 -23.12 15.17
CA GLY A 62 33.27 -23.81 16.44
C GLY A 62 34.23 -23.33 17.55
N MET A 63 34.30 -24.11 18.65
CA MET A 63 35.12 -23.79 19.81
C MET A 63 35.91 -25.03 20.26
N ASN A 64 37.22 -24.88 20.49
CA ASN A 64 38.04 -25.82 21.24
C ASN A 64 37.96 -25.54 22.74
N ARG A 65 38.61 -26.35 23.57
CA ARG A 65 38.58 -26.22 25.01
C ARG A 65 39.05 -24.86 25.49
N ASP A 66 40.09 -24.31 24.90
CA ASP A 66 40.67 -23.03 25.29
C ASP A 66 39.70 -21.87 25.07
N VAL A 67 38.99 -21.86 23.92
CA VAL A 67 37.94 -20.88 23.63
C VAL A 67 36.76 -21.02 24.59
N ILE A 68 36.34 -22.25 24.90
CA ILE A 68 35.24 -22.49 25.85
C ILE A 68 35.62 -21.94 27.23
N GLU A 69 36.79 -22.30 27.75
CA GLU A 69 37.22 -21.94 29.11
C GLU A 69 37.50 -20.45 29.26
N ASN A 70 38.04 -19.77 28.24
CA ASN A 70 38.42 -18.37 28.32
C ASN A 70 37.38 -17.38 27.85
N TYR A 71 36.43 -17.80 27.02
CA TYR A 71 35.42 -16.88 26.45
C TYR A 71 33.97 -17.28 26.78
N LEU A 72 33.56 -18.53 26.60
CA LEU A 72 32.15 -18.91 26.81
C LEU A 72 31.79 -18.94 28.29
N VAL A 73 32.61 -19.61 29.13
CA VAL A 73 32.29 -19.85 30.56
C VAL A 73 32.93 -18.85 31.55
N THR A 74 33.81 -17.99 31.07
CA THR A 74 34.56 -17.05 31.95
C THR A 74 33.64 -16.17 32.80
N LYS A 75 32.54 -15.70 32.24
CA LYS A 75 31.56 -14.85 32.95
C LYS A 75 30.71 -15.61 33.95
N PHE A 76 30.64 -16.91 33.84
CA PHE A 76 30.04 -17.78 34.86
C PHE A 76 31.02 -18.14 35.97
N ARG A 77 32.32 -17.84 35.79
CA ARG A 77 33.37 -18.03 36.81
C ARG A 77 33.60 -16.77 37.70
N SER A 78 33.38 -15.57 37.17
CA SER A 78 33.82 -14.34 37.82
C SER A 78 32.81 -13.83 38.84
N THR A 79 32.87 -14.36 40.04
CA THR A 79 32.29 -13.78 41.26
C THR A 79 33.26 -12.95 42.08
N LYS A 80 34.50 -12.73 41.63
CA LYS A 80 35.56 -12.13 42.47
C LYS A 80 36.28 -10.90 41.93
N GLU A 81 36.02 -10.47 40.71
CA GLU A 81 36.68 -9.26 40.20
C GLU A 81 35.63 -8.27 39.66
N ASN A 82 35.45 -7.19 40.44
CA ASN A 82 34.62 -6.01 40.13
C ASN A 82 35.17 -5.17 38.94
N ASP A 83 35.63 -5.79 37.85
CA ASP A 83 36.11 -5.05 36.70
C ASP A 83 35.04 -4.99 35.61
N LEU A 84 34.03 -4.15 35.83
CA LEU A 84 32.98 -3.83 34.87
C LEU A 84 33.50 -3.10 33.60
N THR A 85 34.79 -2.70 33.59
CA THR A 85 35.41 -1.95 32.49
C THR A 85 35.86 -2.86 31.34
N LYS A 86 35.98 -4.17 31.55
CA LYS A 86 36.33 -5.19 30.53
C LYS A 86 35.12 -5.96 29.98
N ILE A 87 33.97 -5.33 29.91
CA ILE A 87 32.79 -5.92 29.27
C ILE A 87 33.01 -5.89 27.74
N GLY A 88 33.85 -6.83 27.27
CA GLY A 88 34.08 -7.03 25.83
C GLY A 88 32.82 -7.49 25.11
N LYS A 89 32.78 -7.29 23.78
CA LYS A 89 31.67 -7.59 22.84
C LYS A 89 31.11 -9.02 22.93
N PHE A 90 31.76 -9.97 23.61
CA PHE A 90 31.42 -11.38 23.71
C PHE A 90 31.10 -11.79 25.15
N GLY A 91 29.95 -12.37 25.42
CA GLY A 91 29.61 -13.03 26.69
C GLY A 91 28.32 -12.57 27.35
N ILE A 92 27.92 -11.30 27.28
CA ILE A 92 26.61 -10.88 27.81
C ILE A 92 25.50 -11.39 26.92
N GLY A 93 25.70 -11.41 25.60
CA GLY A 93 24.69 -11.88 24.64
C GLY A 93 24.27 -13.32 24.87
N PHE A 94 25.23 -14.24 25.14
CA PHE A 94 24.90 -15.62 25.44
C PHE A 94 24.04 -15.77 26.71
N MET A 95 24.19 -14.87 27.70
CA MET A 95 23.37 -14.90 28.91
C MET A 95 21.89 -14.66 28.67
N SER A 96 21.53 -14.00 27.56
CA SER A 96 20.13 -13.76 27.16
C SER A 96 19.29 -15.05 27.02
N ILE A 97 19.97 -16.18 26.79
CA ILE A 97 19.32 -17.50 26.65
C ILE A 97 18.61 -17.91 27.96
N PHE A 98 19.09 -17.46 29.11
CA PHE A 98 18.50 -17.75 30.42
C PHE A 98 17.24 -16.90 30.70
N ALA A 99 17.01 -15.83 29.95
CA ALA A 99 15.80 -14.99 30.11
C ALA A 99 14.51 -15.74 29.78
N CYS A 100 14.56 -16.79 28.96
CA CYS A 100 13.39 -17.63 28.71
C CYS A 100 13.17 -18.75 29.76
N GLY A 101 14.02 -18.81 30.82
CA GLY A 101 13.93 -19.76 31.94
C GLY A 101 14.07 -21.22 31.50
N PRO A 102 15.17 -21.62 30.85
CA PRO A 102 15.40 -23.02 30.49
C PRO A 102 15.71 -23.87 31.73
N ASP A 103 15.31 -25.16 31.73
CA ASP A 103 15.73 -26.14 32.76
C ASP A 103 17.21 -26.52 32.61
N ALA A 104 17.70 -26.52 31.37
CA ALA A 104 19.12 -26.71 31.05
C ALA A 104 19.45 -26.11 29.67
N VAL A 105 20.73 -25.81 29.43
CA VAL A 105 21.25 -25.42 28.12
C VAL A 105 22.45 -26.31 27.80
N THR A 106 22.49 -26.91 26.61
CA THR A 106 23.67 -27.61 26.11
C THR A 106 24.29 -26.83 24.95
N VAL A 107 25.61 -26.72 24.95
CA VAL A 107 26.39 -26.19 23.85
C VAL A 107 27.32 -27.29 23.35
N ASP A 108 27.01 -27.86 22.20
CA ASP A 108 27.84 -28.85 21.54
C ASP A 108 28.66 -28.12 20.47
N THR A 109 29.98 -28.31 20.47
CA THR A 109 30.87 -27.58 19.56
C THR A 109 32.13 -28.38 19.24
N GLY A 110 32.66 -28.20 18.04
CA GLY A 110 33.87 -28.86 17.59
C GLY A 110 34.82 -27.91 16.88
N ARG A 111 36.12 -28.00 17.22
CA ARG A 111 37.21 -27.27 16.54
C ARG A 111 38.56 -27.98 16.76
N ASP A 112 39.41 -27.91 15.76
CA ASP A 112 40.80 -28.44 15.82
C ASP A 112 40.87 -29.94 16.20
N GLY A 113 39.84 -30.75 15.86
CA GLY A 113 39.76 -32.17 16.21
C GLY A 113 39.31 -32.43 17.66
N GLU A 114 38.91 -31.42 18.38
CA GLU A 114 38.30 -31.52 19.71
C GLU A 114 36.79 -31.31 19.62
N PHE A 115 36.05 -32.14 20.36
CA PHE A 115 34.57 -32.06 20.40
C PHE A 115 34.13 -32.04 21.84
N TRP A 116 33.35 -31.01 22.17
CA TRP A 116 32.99 -30.69 23.56
C TRP A 116 31.50 -30.41 23.71
N ARG A 117 30.95 -30.78 24.86
CA ARG A 117 29.64 -30.36 25.36
C ARG A 117 29.82 -29.54 26.64
N VAL A 118 29.28 -28.36 26.66
CA VAL A 118 29.05 -27.58 27.89
C VAL A 118 27.61 -27.72 28.29
N LEU A 119 27.36 -28.28 29.47
CA LEU A 119 26.04 -28.38 30.05
C LEU A 119 25.86 -27.31 31.14
N PHE A 120 24.95 -26.36 30.90
CA PHE A 120 24.53 -25.40 31.89
C PHE A 120 23.22 -25.86 32.53
N ARG A 121 23.10 -25.81 33.85
CA ARG A 121 21.87 -26.06 34.60
C ARG A 121 21.08 -24.76 34.81
N ALA A 122 19.84 -24.88 35.32
CA ALA A 122 19.00 -23.72 35.62
C ALA A 122 19.62 -22.72 36.59
N ASP A 123 20.46 -23.17 37.51
CA ASP A 123 21.20 -22.36 38.45
C ASP A 123 22.49 -21.74 37.88
N THR A 124 22.66 -21.86 36.55
CA THR A 124 23.83 -21.40 35.79
C THR A 124 25.18 -22.08 36.13
N THR A 125 25.18 -23.13 36.95
CA THR A 125 26.32 -24.03 37.09
C THR A 125 26.57 -24.78 35.79
N TRP A 126 27.80 -25.11 35.48
CA TRP A 126 28.15 -25.76 34.24
C TRP A 126 29.14 -26.91 34.39
N GLU A 127 29.09 -27.84 33.45
CA GLU A 127 30.03 -28.96 33.32
C GLU A 127 30.55 -29.02 31.88
N LEU A 128 31.85 -29.38 31.72
CA LEU A 128 32.46 -29.60 30.41
C LEU A 128 32.67 -31.10 30.20
N LEU A 129 32.12 -31.64 29.15
CA LEU A 129 32.17 -33.04 28.77
C LEU A 129 32.82 -33.17 27.39
N ARG A 130 33.71 -34.15 27.23
CA ARG A 130 34.26 -34.48 25.92
C ARG A 130 33.27 -35.32 25.16
N LEU A 131 33.12 -35.06 23.88
CA LEU A 131 32.29 -35.86 22.95
C LEU A 131 33.18 -36.78 22.14
N ASP A 132 32.73 -38.00 21.88
CA ASP A 132 33.43 -39.00 21.08
C ASP A 132 33.06 -38.86 19.59
N GLU A 133 31.92 -38.27 19.26
CA GLU A 133 31.45 -38.07 17.90
C GLU A 133 31.92 -36.73 17.34
N PRO A 134 32.44 -36.70 16.07
CA PRO A 134 32.80 -35.46 15.40
C PRO A 134 31.62 -34.53 15.22
N LEU A 135 31.83 -33.24 15.45
CA LEU A 135 30.85 -32.17 15.26
C LEU A 135 31.55 -31.00 14.56
N GLU A 136 30.93 -30.47 13.52
CA GLU A 136 31.35 -29.21 12.89
C GLU A 136 30.47 -28.05 13.39
N GLY A 137 31.09 -26.89 13.66
CA GLY A 137 30.41 -25.69 14.12
C GLY A 137 29.92 -25.77 15.57
N THR A 138 28.77 -25.17 15.84
CA THR A 138 28.21 -25.10 17.18
C THR A 138 26.70 -25.36 17.16
N ARG A 139 26.22 -26.13 18.11
CA ARG A 139 24.78 -26.34 18.39
C ARG A 139 24.46 -25.94 19.83
N VAL A 140 23.62 -24.93 19.97
CA VAL A 140 23.09 -24.51 21.27
C VAL A 140 21.67 -25.03 21.40
N THR A 141 21.39 -25.83 22.43
CA THR A 141 20.05 -26.39 22.67
C THR A 141 19.53 -26.00 24.05
N LEU A 142 18.38 -25.32 24.09
CA LEU A 142 17.64 -25.07 25.31
C LEU A 142 16.69 -26.25 25.58
N HIS A 143 16.70 -26.72 26.81
CA HIS A 143 15.81 -27.74 27.32
C HIS A 143 14.82 -27.08 28.26
N LYS A 144 13.50 -27.16 27.95
CA LYS A 144 12.47 -26.50 28.76
C LYS A 144 11.25 -27.39 28.93
N LYS A 145 10.84 -27.62 30.18
CA LYS A 145 9.61 -28.36 30.50
C LYS A 145 8.40 -27.47 30.30
N VAL A 146 7.53 -27.81 29.37
CA VAL A 146 6.35 -27.03 28.99
C VAL A 146 5.15 -27.94 28.72
N THR A 147 3.94 -27.40 28.82
CA THR A 147 2.72 -28.05 28.32
C THR A 147 2.67 -27.96 26.79
N PRO A 148 1.85 -28.74 26.08
CA PRO A 148 1.64 -28.61 24.65
C PRO A 148 1.26 -27.20 24.21
N ALA A 149 0.37 -26.51 24.93
CA ALA A 149 -0.07 -25.15 24.62
C ALA A 149 1.06 -24.12 24.79
N GLU A 150 1.86 -24.24 25.87
CA GLU A 150 3.05 -23.39 26.06
C GLU A 150 4.09 -23.62 24.96
N TYR A 151 4.21 -24.86 24.44
CA TYR A 151 5.10 -25.16 23.32
C TYR A 151 4.63 -24.50 22.01
N ASP A 152 3.35 -24.58 21.69
CA ASP A 152 2.79 -23.95 20.48
C ASP A 152 2.93 -22.42 20.52
N GLU A 153 2.75 -21.80 21.70
CA GLU A 153 3.05 -20.38 21.91
C GLU A 153 4.53 -20.09 21.70
N PHE A 154 5.42 -20.95 22.23
CA PHE A 154 6.86 -20.79 22.07
C PHE A 154 7.27 -20.86 20.58
N VAL A 155 6.70 -21.79 19.81
CA VAL A 155 6.92 -21.90 18.34
C VAL A 155 6.50 -20.62 17.64
N SER A 156 5.30 -20.11 17.95
CA SER A 156 4.78 -18.87 17.34
C SER A 156 5.66 -17.66 17.64
N ARG A 157 6.06 -17.48 18.90
CA ARG A 157 6.95 -16.38 19.32
C ARG A 157 8.36 -16.51 18.75
N SER A 158 8.88 -17.73 18.63
CA SER A 158 10.18 -18.00 17.99
C SER A 158 10.17 -17.55 16.54
N ARG A 159 9.13 -17.93 15.78
CA ARG A 159 8.97 -17.51 14.37
C ARG A 159 8.89 -15.99 14.25
N ALA A 160 8.10 -15.33 15.08
CA ALA A 160 7.96 -13.88 15.08
C ALA A 160 9.29 -13.17 15.42
N SER A 161 10.03 -13.69 16.42
CA SER A 161 11.34 -13.15 16.81
C SER A 161 12.38 -13.29 15.69
N LEU A 162 12.47 -14.48 15.08
CA LEU A 162 13.38 -14.72 13.95
C LEU A 162 13.05 -13.82 12.75
N SER A 163 11.76 -13.74 12.37
CA SER A 163 11.33 -12.83 11.30
C SER A 163 11.69 -11.38 11.61
N ARG A 164 11.45 -10.93 12.86
CA ARG A 164 11.78 -9.55 13.27
C ARG A 164 13.29 -9.25 13.18
N TRP A 165 14.15 -10.17 13.67
CA TRP A 165 15.57 -9.90 13.84
C TRP A 165 16.43 -10.31 12.65
N CYS A 166 16.02 -11.34 11.88
CA CYS A 166 16.89 -12.02 10.92
C CYS A 166 16.37 -12.06 9.49
N ARG A 167 15.20 -11.47 9.19
CA ARG A 167 14.57 -11.56 7.87
C ARG A 167 15.42 -11.04 6.70
N HIS A 168 16.39 -10.20 6.95
CA HIS A 168 17.29 -9.68 5.91
C HIS A 168 18.73 -10.18 6.07
N SER A 169 18.94 -11.25 6.89
CA SER A 169 20.25 -11.82 7.15
C SER A 169 21.01 -12.16 5.86
N ASP A 170 22.31 -11.86 5.85
CA ASP A 170 23.21 -12.21 4.74
C ASP A 170 23.46 -13.73 4.65
N VAL A 171 23.22 -14.45 5.76
CA VAL A 171 23.36 -15.91 5.83
C VAL A 171 22.00 -16.61 5.72
N ASP A 172 22.03 -17.88 5.29
CA ASP A 172 20.81 -18.68 5.18
C ASP A 172 20.32 -19.11 6.56
N VAL A 173 19.24 -18.50 7.05
CA VAL A 173 18.58 -18.87 8.31
C VAL A 173 17.31 -19.63 7.98
N VAL A 174 17.23 -20.89 8.45
CA VAL A 174 16.06 -21.75 8.26
C VAL A 174 15.41 -22.09 9.59
N PHE A 175 14.09 -22.19 9.59
CA PHE A 175 13.29 -22.50 10.76
C PHE A 175 12.46 -23.76 10.56
N THR A 176 12.53 -24.69 11.53
CA THR A 176 11.74 -25.91 11.58
C THR A 176 11.09 -26.06 12.95
N ALA A 177 9.81 -26.39 13.02
CA ALA A 177 9.15 -26.69 14.26
C ALA A 177 8.27 -27.92 14.12
N GLY A 178 8.51 -28.94 14.95
CA GLY A 178 7.64 -30.09 15.09
C GLY A 178 6.34 -29.70 15.83
N SER A 179 5.29 -30.49 15.64
CA SER A 179 4.04 -30.33 16.37
C SER A 179 4.14 -30.90 17.79
N ALA A 180 3.42 -30.32 18.75
CA ALA A 180 3.26 -30.87 20.10
C ALA A 180 2.63 -32.27 20.11
N ASN A 181 1.95 -32.66 19.05
CA ASN A 181 1.33 -34.01 18.89
C ASN A 181 2.30 -35.08 18.39
N GLY A 182 3.59 -34.76 18.22
CA GLY A 182 4.63 -35.71 17.80
C GLY A 182 4.63 -36.09 16.32
N SER A 183 3.91 -35.33 15.48
CA SER A 183 4.03 -35.47 14.02
C SER A 183 5.44 -35.06 13.55
N ALA A 184 5.89 -35.69 12.46
CA ALA A 184 7.17 -35.36 11.86
C ALA A 184 7.30 -33.84 11.60
N PRO A 185 8.48 -33.22 11.83
CA PRO A 185 8.68 -31.82 11.54
C PRO A 185 8.44 -31.56 10.05
N PRO A 186 7.82 -30.41 9.70
CA PRO A 186 7.68 -30.02 8.31
C PRO A 186 9.05 -29.69 7.70
N GLU A 187 9.10 -29.53 6.38
CA GLU A 187 10.27 -29.03 5.68
C GLU A 187 10.77 -27.71 6.28
N PRO A 188 12.09 -27.50 6.39
CA PRO A 188 12.66 -26.24 6.86
C PRO A 188 12.16 -25.06 6.02
N THR A 189 11.69 -24.02 6.67
CA THR A 189 11.23 -22.78 6.00
C THR A 189 12.30 -21.69 6.12
N PRO A 190 12.69 -21.04 5.01
CA PRO A 190 13.59 -19.89 5.06
C PRO A 190 12.95 -18.76 5.88
N VAL A 191 13.75 -18.12 6.72
CA VAL A 191 13.36 -16.90 7.45
C VAL A 191 13.59 -15.67 6.59
N ARG A 192 14.48 -15.78 5.60
CA ARG A 192 14.90 -14.69 4.74
C ARG A 192 13.76 -14.13 3.90
N GLU A 193 13.62 -12.81 3.92
CA GLU A 193 12.75 -12.03 3.05
C GLU A 193 13.60 -11.13 2.13
N PRO A 194 13.17 -10.87 0.90
CA PRO A 194 13.83 -9.89 0.04
C PRO A 194 13.91 -8.53 0.72
N LEU A 195 15.04 -7.84 0.54
CA LEU A 195 15.16 -6.47 0.99
C LEU A 195 14.28 -5.59 0.11
N SER A 196 13.21 -5.04 0.66
CA SER A 196 12.25 -4.19 -0.05
C SER A 196 11.55 -3.25 0.92
N VAL A 197 10.96 -2.17 0.40
CA VAL A 197 10.13 -1.22 1.14
C VAL A 197 8.69 -1.23 0.61
N ASP A 198 7.72 -0.90 1.44
CA ASP A 198 6.33 -0.73 0.99
C ASP A 198 6.17 0.61 0.28
N ALA A 199 6.43 0.60 -1.02
CA ALA A 199 6.41 1.76 -1.89
C ALA A 199 5.84 1.39 -3.27
N PRO A 200 5.28 2.35 -4.04
CA PRO A 200 4.86 2.12 -5.43
C PRO A 200 6.02 1.73 -6.35
N PHE A 201 7.20 2.30 -6.11
CA PHE A 201 8.48 1.92 -6.71
C PHE A 201 9.60 2.16 -5.71
N GLN A 202 10.74 1.54 -5.94
CA GLN A 202 11.92 1.68 -5.10
C GLN A 202 13.18 1.84 -5.94
N VAL A 203 14.16 2.50 -5.37
CA VAL A 203 15.52 2.65 -5.92
C VAL A 203 16.52 2.05 -4.95
N GLU A 204 17.66 1.63 -5.46
CA GLU A 204 18.70 1.00 -4.66
C GLU A 204 20.09 1.59 -4.90
N HIS A 205 20.93 1.47 -3.88
CA HIS A 205 22.35 1.81 -3.92
C HIS A 205 23.14 0.75 -3.18
N VAL A 206 24.20 0.24 -3.81
CA VAL A 206 25.12 -0.75 -3.22
C VAL A 206 26.53 -0.21 -3.33
N GLU A 207 27.20 -0.03 -2.20
CA GLU A 207 28.58 0.44 -2.13
C GLU A 207 29.27 -0.13 -0.88
N ASP A 208 30.45 -0.75 -1.03
CA ASP A 208 31.35 -1.15 0.05
C ASP A 208 30.67 -1.73 1.30
N GLY A 209 29.88 -2.79 1.13
CA GLY A 209 29.17 -3.46 2.23
C GLY A 209 28.03 -2.67 2.83
N THR A 210 27.54 -1.65 2.13
CA THR A 210 26.31 -0.93 2.41
C THR A 210 25.33 -1.11 1.26
N HIS A 211 24.10 -1.53 1.57
CA HIS A 211 23.00 -1.66 0.63
C HIS A 211 21.80 -0.86 1.14
N ILE A 212 21.33 0.08 0.35
CA ILE A 212 20.23 0.99 0.69
C ILE A 212 19.12 0.80 -0.32
N ILE A 213 17.89 0.64 0.17
CA ILE A 213 16.67 0.67 -0.63
C ILE A 213 15.78 1.78 -0.10
N ALA A 214 15.23 2.60 -1.01
CA ALA A 214 14.36 3.71 -0.67
C ALA A 214 13.21 3.86 -1.69
N GLY A 215 12.05 4.30 -1.22
CA GLY A 215 10.89 4.58 -2.07
C GLY A 215 9.87 5.49 -1.39
N PRO A 216 8.95 6.12 -2.15
CA PRO A 216 7.84 6.90 -1.58
C PRO A 216 6.95 6.00 -0.72
N SER A 217 6.81 6.30 0.57
CA SER A 217 6.07 5.44 1.51
C SER A 217 4.59 5.37 1.19
N ARG A 218 4.01 4.16 1.25
CA ARG A 218 2.55 3.95 1.19
C ARG A 218 1.86 4.14 2.53
N VAL A 219 2.62 4.20 3.60
CA VAL A 219 2.12 4.37 4.96
C VAL A 219 2.69 5.63 5.61
N GLU A 220 1.89 6.28 6.42
CA GLU A 220 2.31 7.41 7.24
C GLU A 220 2.13 7.05 8.73
N PRO A 221 3.18 7.21 9.54
CA PRO A 221 4.53 7.66 9.18
C PRO A 221 5.34 6.59 8.41
N ALA A 222 6.29 7.06 7.58
CA ALA A 222 7.19 6.19 6.82
C ALA A 222 8.10 5.36 7.73
N ILE A 223 8.38 4.11 7.34
CA ILE A 223 9.22 3.20 8.12
C ILE A 223 10.68 3.29 7.65
N THR A 224 11.58 3.44 8.60
CA THR A 224 13.03 3.32 8.40
C THR A 224 13.55 2.08 9.12
N GLY A 225 14.25 1.20 8.39
CA GLY A 225 14.93 0.03 8.92
C GLY A 225 16.46 0.16 8.80
N LEU A 226 17.18 -0.13 9.89
CA LEU A 226 18.64 -0.13 9.95
C LEU A 226 19.12 -1.50 10.37
N TYR A 227 20.09 -2.05 9.62
CA TYR A 227 20.53 -3.44 9.76
C TYR A 227 22.06 -3.53 9.68
N ASN A 228 22.64 -4.45 10.46
CA ASN A 228 24.03 -4.87 10.33
C ASN A 228 24.07 -6.30 9.81
N ARG A 229 24.75 -6.54 8.67
CA ARG A 229 24.77 -7.86 8.00
C ARG A 229 23.38 -8.49 7.88
N GLY A 230 22.36 -7.63 7.67
CA GLY A 230 20.97 -8.05 7.57
C GLY A 230 20.26 -8.35 8.90
N LEU A 231 20.95 -8.30 10.05
CA LEU A 231 20.32 -8.35 11.35
C LEU A 231 19.75 -6.99 11.74
N THR A 232 18.54 -6.97 12.22
CA THR A 232 17.84 -5.73 12.60
C THR A 232 18.55 -5.03 13.78
N LEU A 233 18.94 -3.78 13.57
CA LEU A 233 19.41 -2.89 14.62
C LEU A 233 18.27 -2.04 15.17
N LEU A 234 17.52 -1.43 14.25
CA LEU A 234 16.40 -0.55 14.56
C LEU A 234 15.40 -0.57 13.42
N GLU A 235 14.12 -0.65 13.73
CA GLU A 235 13.02 -0.27 12.84
C GLU A 235 12.20 0.80 13.56
N THR A 236 12.02 1.93 12.89
CA THR A 236 11.37 3.11 13.49
C THR A 236 10.43 3.78 12.50
N THR A 237 9.41 4.41 13.04
CA THR A 237 8.50 5.32 12.33
C THR A 237 8.94 6.79 12.43
N GLU A 238 10.08 7.07 13.08
CA GLU A 238 10.71 8.38 13.01
C GLU A 238 11.39 8.52 11.64
N PRO A 239 10.88 9.35 10.72
CA PRO A 239 11.38 9.42 9.37
C PRO A 239 12.72 10.16 9.33
N LEU A 240 13.77 9.51 8.84
CA LEU A 240 15.06 10.15 8.57
C LEU A 240 14.98 11.08 7.35
N ILE A 241 14.20 10.68 6.35
CA ILE A 241 13.85 11.52 5.19
C ILE A 241 12.31 11.53 5.10
N PRO A 242 11.66 12.69 5.22
CA PRO A 242 10.20 12.77 5.25
C PRO A 242 9.52 12.09 4.06
N GLY A 243 8.52 11.23 4.30
CA GLY A 243 7.73 10.53 3.29
C GLY A 243 8.50 9.46 2.49
N VAL A 244 9.73 9.11 2.91
CA VAL A 244 10.53 8.04 2.29
C VAL A 244 10.60 6.84 3.21
N ALA A 245 10.07 5.71 2.75
CA ALA A 245 10.34 4.42 3.37
C ALA A 245 11.73 3.93 2.92
N MET A 246 12.57 3.50 3.88
CA MET A 246 13.92 3.05 3.55
C MET A 246 14.40 1.91 4.43
N LYS A 247 15.30 1.10 3.86
CA LYS A 247 16.07 0.09 4.59
C LYS A 247 17.54 0.25 4.25
N ILE A 248 18.37 0.31 5.28
CA ILE A 248 19.84 0.44 5.17
C ILE A 248 20.47 -0.77 5.83
N VAL A 249 21.08 -1.62 5.04
CA VAL A 249 21.94 -2.72 5.51
C VAL A 249 23.38 -2.27 5.37
N SER A 250 24.12 -2.20 6.47
CA SER A 250 25.53 -1.84 6.42
C SER A 250 26.33 -2.55 7.51
N ARG A 251 27.47 -3.17 7.11
CA ARG A 251 28.39 -3.80 8.07
C ARG A 251 29.05 -2.83 9.05
N TYR A 252 28.92 -1.53 8.79
CA TYR A 252 29.54 -0.47 9.61
C TYR A 252 28.58 0.11 10.65
N LEU A 253 27.27 -0.21 10.58
CA LEU A 253 26.31 0.23 11.58
C LEU A 253 26.46 -0.61 12.84
N GLU A 254 26.54 0.03 14.00
CA GLU A 254 26.68 -0.63 15.30
C GLU A 254 25.50 -0.30 16.22
N HIS A 255 25.21 -1.23 17.14
CA HIS A 255 24.26 -0.97 18.25
C HIS A 255 24.82 0.01 19.28
N THR A 256 23.90 0.63 20.03
CA THR A 256 24.19 1.15 21.35
C THR A 256 24.53 0.02 22.33
N LEU A 257 25.10 0.35 23.48
CA LEU A 257 25.41 -0.65 24.52
C LEU A 257 24.17 -1.37 25.03
N THR A 258 23.02 -0.69 25.07
CA THR A 258 21.70 -1.21 25.46
C THR A 258 21.03 -2.05 24.38
N ARG A 259 21.59 -2.06 23.16
CA ARG A 259 21.11 -2.82 21.98
C ARG A 259 19.67 -2.50 21.53
N ASP A 260 19.13 -1.41 21.98
CA ASP A 260 17.79 -0.90 21.65
C ASP A 260 17.80 0.17 20.56
N ASN A 261 18.99 0.62 20.15
CA ASN A 261 19.16 1.68 19.17
C ASN A 261 20.46 1.51 18.36
N VAL A 262 20.60 2.33 17.31
CA VAL A 262 21.82 2.43 16.50
C VAL A 262 22.73 3.53 17.05
N ARG A 263 24.01 3.26 17.07
CA ARG A 263 25.02 4.24 17.42
C ARG A 263 25.11 5.32 16.34
N ARG A 264 24.83 6.57 16.74
CA ARG A 264 24.88 7.75 15.84
C ARG A 264 26.31 8.28 15.73
N ASP A 265 27.15 7.55 15.02
CA ASP A 265 28.55 7.88 14.75
C ASP A 265 28.77 8.33 13.30
N ARG A 266 30.04 8.46 12.88
CA ARG A 266 30.41 8.81 11.50
C ARG A 266 29.88 7.83 10.44
N HIS A 267 29.74 6.56 10.77
CA HIS A 267 29.26 5.54 9.84
C HIS A 267 27.76 5.64 9.65
N PHE A 268 27.04 5.92 10.73
CA PHE A 268 25.61 6.25 10.66
C PHE A 268 25.38 7.50 9.79
N SER A 269 26.13 8.61 10.06
CA SER A 269 25.99 9.84 9.27
C SER A 269 26.26 9.59 7.79
N ARG A 270 27.33 8.86 7.44
CA ARG A 270 27.63 8.48 6.05
C ARG A 270 26.50 7.67 5.42
N ALA A 271 25.91 6.72 6.13
CA ALA A 271 24.80 5.91 5.60
C ALA A 271 23.56 6.78 5.30
N ILE A 272 23.28 7.78 6.13
CA ILE A 272 22.21 8.74 5.88
C ILE A 272 22.53 9.66 4.70
N ASP A 273 23.77 10.15 4.58
CA ASP A 273 24.20 10.96 3.45
C ASP A 273 24.04 10.19 2.11
N LEU A 274 24.42 8.90 2.09
CA LEU A 274 24.22 8.01 0.95
C LEU A 274 22.73 7.81 0.63
N ALA A 275 21.89 7.66 1.66
CA ALA A 275 20.44 7.54 1.48
C ALA A 275 19.83 8.84 0.92
N GLN A 276 20.28 10.00 1.39
CA GLN A 276 19.85 11.28 0.84
C GLN A 276 20.29 11.44 -0.63
N ALA A 277 21.55 11.11 -0.96
CA ALA A 277 22.04 11.12 -2.33
C ALA A 277 21.23 10.17 -3.24
N LEU A 278 20.89 8.97 -2.76
CA LEU A 278 20.04 8.01 -3.48
C LEU A 278 18.66 8.61 -3.80
N VAL A 279 18.05 9.32 -2.85
CA VAL A 279 16.77 10.01 -3.06
C VAL A 279 16.92 11.11 -4.09
N ASP A 280 17.93 11.96 -3.97
CA ASP A 280 18.11 13.15 -4.83
C ASP A 280 18.52 12.76 -6.25
N GLU A 281 19.41 11.78 -6.41
CA GLU A 281 20.02 11.43 -7.70
C GLU A 281 19.26 10.32 -8.45
N LYS A 282 18.52 9.46 -7.76
CA LYS A 282 17.79 8.35 -8.41
C LYS A 282 16.28 8.42 -8.23
N LEU A 283 15.78 8.62 -7.00
CA LEU A 283 14.34 8.56 -6.73
C LEU A 283 13.60 9.77 -7.32
N LEU A 284 14.05 10.99 -7.02
CA LEU A 284 13.40 12.20 -7.51
C LEU A 284 13.42 12.35 -9.03
N PRO A 285 14.49 12.01 -9.77
CA PRO A 285 14.49 12.05 -11.24
C PRO A 285 13.50 11.05 -11.89
N GLN A 286 13.24 9.89 -11.27
CA GLN A 286 12.30 8.90 -11.78
C GLN A 286 10.84 9.24 -11.44
N LEU A 287 10.62 10.04 -10.40
CA LEU A 287 9.29 10.34 -9.86
C LEU A 287 8.27 10.88 -10.88
N PRO A 288 8.60 11.79 -11.81
CA PRO A 288 7.64 12.26 -12.83
C PRO A 288 7.18 11.14 -13.78
N GLY A 289 8.10 10.25 -14.16
CA GLY A 289 7.79 9.09 -15.01
C GLY A 289 6.88 8.10 -14.29
N GLU A 290 7.19 7.74 -13.04
CA GLU A 290 6.41 6.83 -12.20
C GLU A 290 5.02 7.40 -11.87
N LEU A 291 4.93 8.70 -11.59
CA LEU A 291 3.65 9.38 -11.40
C LEU A 291 2.77 9.30 -12.66
N THR A 292 3.37 9.49 -13.84
CA THR A 292 2.66 9.38 -15.12
C THR A 292 2.24 7.95 -15.40
N ALA A 293 3.09 6.97 -15.16
CA ALA A 293 2.78 5.55 -15.32
C ALA A 293 1.62 5.13 -14.40
N ALA A 294 1.64 5.54 -13.13
CA ALA A 294 0.55 5.28 -12.19
C ALA A 294 -0.76 5.97 -12.59
N ALA A 295 -0.69 7.20 -13.13
CA ALA A 295 -1.87 7.91 -13.62
C ALA A 295 -2.51 7.22 -14.82
N THR A 296 -1.71 6.66 -15.73
CA THR A 296 -2.19 6.03 -16.97
C THR A 296 -2.61 4.58 -16.78
N HIS A 297 -2.04 3.86 -15.82
CA HIS A 297 -2.37 2.47 -15.58
C HIS A 297 -3.80 2.30 -15.04
N LYS A 298 -4.55 1.32 -15.57
CA LYS A 298 -5.95 1.07 -15.18
C LYS A 298 -6.13 0.91 -13.67
N ASP A 299 -5.28 0.12 -13.03
CA ASP A 299 -5.33 -0.18 -11.59
C ASP A 299 -4.37 0.68 -10.77
N GLY A 300 -3.91 1.80 -11.34
CA GLY A 300 -2.88 2.66 -10.75
C GLY A 300 -3.35 3.67 -9.71
N ALA A 301 -4.63 3.75 -9.39
CA ALA A 301 -5.19 4.80 -8.54
C ALA A 301 -4.49 4.92 -7.16
N ARG A 302 -4.28 3.79 -6.47
CA ARG A 302 -3.61 3.79 -5.16
C ARG A 302 -2.13 4.19 -5.24
N ALA A 303 -1.42 3.73 -6.27
CA ALA A 303 -0.03 4.11 -6.50
C ALA A 303 0.06 5.59 -6.86
N PHE A 304 -0.84 6.08 -7.72
CA PHE A 304 -0.93 7.49 -8.10
C PHE A 304 -1.14 8.38 -6.87
N GLU A 305 -2.07 8.04 -5.99
CA GLU A 305 -2.34 8.83 -4.78
C GLU A 305 -1.08 8.97 -3.91
N THR A 306 -0.40 7.87 -3.61
CA THR A 306 0.87 7.88 -2.86
C THR A 306 1.92 8.75 -3.55
N LEU A 307 2.13 8.54 -4.86
CA LEU A 307 3.13 9.29 -5.62
C LEU A 307 2.78 10.77 -5.75
N PHE A 308 1.51 11.11 -5.90
CA PHE A 308 1.06 12.49 -5.99
C PHE A 308 1.30 13.24 -4.68
N HIS A 309 0.98 12.65 -3.52
CA HIS A 309 1.26 13.24 -2.21
C HIS A 309 2.76 13.48 -2.01
N PHE A 310 3.59 12.54 -2.41
CA PHE A 310 5.04 12.68 -2.34
C PHE A 310 5.58 13.72 -3.34
N ALA A 311 5.06 13.73 -4.58
CA ALA A 311 5.51 14.60 -5.67
C ALA A 311 5.14 16.07 -5.46
N ARG A 312 3.93 16.36 -4.97
CA ARG A 312 3.42 17.74 -4.85
C ARG A 312 4.28 18.69 -4.04
N THR A 313 5.10 18.17 -3.13
CA THR A 313 6.00 18.95 -2.27
C THR A 313 7.44 18.99 -2.79
N ARG A 314 7.77 18.19 -3.80
CA ARG A 314 9.15 18.00 -4.30
C ARG A 314 9.34 18.37 -5.77
N LEU A 315 8.30 18.23 -6.58
CA LEU A 315 8.35 18.56 -7.99
C LEU A 315 7.82 19.98 -8.25
N LYS A 316 8.28 20.59 -9.34
CA LYS A 316 7.69 21.84 -9.84
C LYS A 316 6.29 21.54 -10.39
N PRO A 317 5.31 22.45 -10.25
CA PRO A 317 3.94 22.21 -10.71
C PRO A 317 3.84 21.69 -12.15
N LYS A 318 4.65 22.22 -13.08
CA LYS A 318 4.68 21.79 -14.49
C LYS A 318 5.06 20.31 -14.72
N GLN A 319 5.66 19.66 -13.73
CA GLN A 319 6.04 18.25 -13.78
C GLN A 319 4.94 17.34 -13.20
N LEU A 320 3.90 17.92 -12.61
CA LEU A 320 2.76 17.16 -12.08
C LEU A 320 1.81 16.77 -13.19
N VAL A 321 1.28 15.58 -13.07
CA VAL A 321 0.16 15.07 -13.86
C VAL A 321 -0.98 14.68 -12.92
N TYR A 322 -2.19 14.64 -13.48
CA TYR A 322 -3.40 14.29 -12.75
C TYR A 322 -4.07 13.09 -13.43
N ARG A 323 -4.56 12.18 -12.64
CA ARG A 323 -5.19 10.96 -13.11
C ARG A 323 -6.61 11.25 -13.62
N LEU A 324 -6.88 10.81 -14.85
CA LEU A 324 -8.20 10.85 -15.45
C LEU A 324 -9.03 9.63 -15.04
N SER A 325 -10.33 9.78 -14.97
CA SER A 325 -11.27 8.73 -14.57
C SER A 325 -11.19 7.50 -15.48
N GLY A 326 -10.87 6.35 -14.87
CA GLY A 326 -10.67 5.09 -15.58
C GLY A 326 -9.28 4.93 -16.22
N GLY A 327 -8.31 5.72 -15.83
CA GLY A 327 -6.92 5.71 -16.33
C GLY A 327 -6.69 6.73 -17.44
N GLY A 328 -5.46 7.23 -17.48
CA GLY A 328 -5.04 8.32 -18.33
C GLY A 328 -4.49 9.47 -17.50
N ALA A 329 -3.73 10.36 -18.14
CA ALA A 329 -3.10 11.50 -17.47
C ALA A 329 -3.37 12.79 -18.21
N VAL A 330 -3.52 13.88 -17.46
CA VAL A 330 -3.55 15.25 -17.96
C VAL A 330 -2.46 16.06 -17.25
N GLY A 331 -1.71 16.86 -18.00
CA GLY A 331 -0.63 17.69 -17.46
C GLY A 331 -1.16 18.89 -16.68
N HIS A 332 -0.34 19.41 -15.75
CA HIS A 332 -0.71 20.57 -14.93
C HIS A 332 -1.09 21.80 -15.76
N GLU A 333 -0.30 22.15 -16.76
CA GLU A 333 -0.54 23.36 -17.57
C GLU A 333 -1.82 23.26 -18.40
N GLU A 334 -2.09 22.09 -18.98
CA GLU A 334 -3.31 21.80 -19.72
C GLU A 334 -4.54 21.92 -18.82
N LEU A 335 -4.48 21.29 -17.65
CA LEU A 335 -5.59 21.32 -16.69
C LEU A 335 -5.84 22.72 -16.13
N VAL A 336 -4.78 23.50 -15.84
CA VAL A 336 -4.90 24.90 -15.42
C VAL A 336 -5.58 25.75 -16.51
N SER A 337 -5.21 25.54 -17.78
CA SER A 337 -5.83 26.26 -18.90
C SER A 337 -7.32 25.95 -19.01
N HIS A 338 -7.67 24.66 -18.95
CA HIS A 338 -9.06 24.21 -18.96
C HIS A 338 -9.89 24.80 -17.80
N VAL A 339 -9.35 24.75 -16.60
CA VAL A 339 -10.04 25.29 -15.40
C VAL A 339 -10.23 26.81 -15.48
N ARG A 340 -9.28 27.54 -16.05
CA ARG A 340 -9.43 29.00 -16.26
C ARG A 340 -10.54 29.33 -17.25
N GLU A 341 -10.67 28.55 -18.29
CA GLU A 341 -11.69 28.72 -19.33
C GLU A 341 -13.09 28.39 -18.80
N VAL A 342 -13.21 27.28 -18.10
CA VAL A 342 -14.50 26.70 -17.70
C VAL A 342 -14.95 27.18 -16.31
N GLY A 343 -14.02 27.53 -15.42
CA GLY A 343 -14.30 27.99 -14.07
C GLY A 343 -14.61 26.88 -13.05
N LEU A 344 -14.49 25.59 -13.44
CA LEU A 344 -14.79 24.45 -12.58
C LEU A 344 -13.88 23.25 -12.87
N LEU A 345 -13.83 22.31 -11.92
CA LEU A 345 -13.17 21.01 -12.05
C LEU A 345 -14.21 19.90 -12.10
N THR A 346 -14.12 19.03 -13.11
CA THR A 346 -15.02 17.88 -13.28
C THR A 346 -14.42 16.62 -12.70
N LEU A 347 -15.18 15.92 -11.86
CA LEU A 347 -14.76 14.74 -11.12
C LEU A 347 -15.66 13.54 -11.41
N SER A 348 -15.09 12.34 -11.37
CA SER A 348 -15.83 11.08 -11.34
C SER A 348 -14.96 9.97 -10.79
N ARG A 349 -15.50 9.09 -9.93
CA ARG A 349 -14.79 7.91 -9.40
C ARG A 349 -14.72 6.74 -10.39
N SER A 350 -15.53 6.76 -11.44
CA SER A 350 -15.63 5.64 -12.37
C SER A 350 -15.78 6.15 -13.81
N ARG A 351 -15.33 5.31 -14.75
CA ARG A 351 -15.48 5.58 -16.17
C ARG A 351 -16.88 5.17 -16.65
N THR A 352 -17.85 6.08 -16.48
CA THR A 352 -19.20 5.89 -17.03
C THR A 352 -19.23 6.16 -18.53
N PRO A 353 -20.30 5.78 -19.25
CA PRO A 353 -20.47 6.17 -20.66
C PRO A 353 -20.43 7.68 -20.89
N LEU A 354 -20.93 8.47 -19.94
CA LEU A 354 -20.83 9.93 -19.97
C LEU A 354 -19.38 10.39 -19.86
N VAL A 355 -18.66 9.87 -18.87
CA VAL A 355 -17.23 10.20 -18.64
C VAL A 355 -16.40 9.87 -19.88
N SER A 356 -16.64 8.71 -20.52
CA SER A 356 -15.96 8.35 -21.77
C SER A 356 -16.19 9.39 -22.86
N ARG A 357 -17.43 9.84 -23.05
CA ARG A 357 -17.77 10.90 -24.05
C ARG A 357 -17.13 12.25 -23.72
N LEU A 358 -17.08 12.62 -22.44
CA LEU A 358 -16.39 13.86 -22.00
C LEU A 358 -14.91 13.80 -22.34
N LEU A 359 -14.25 12.69 -22.01
CA LEU A 359 -12.83 12.48 -22.32
C LEU A 359 -12.56 12.47 -23.84
N ASP A 360 -13.41 11.83 -24.64
CA ASP A 360 -13.34 11.84 -26.11
C ASP A 360 -13.48 13.27 -26.67
N ALA A 361 -14.33 14.08 -26.03
CA ALA A 361 -14.50 15.49 -26.33
C ALA A 361 -13.38 16.40 -25.77
N LYS A 362 -12.28 15.83 -25.24
CA LYS A 362 -11.17 16.54 -24.61
C LYS A 362 -11.54 17.32 -23.35
N TRP A 363 -12.62 16.93 -22.69
CA TRP A 363 -13.01 17.48 -21.38
C TRP A 363 -12.39 16.64 -20.27
N PRO A 364 -11.43 17.16 -19.50
CA PRO A 364 -10.78 16.37 -18.45
C PRO A 364 -11.73 16.08 -17.30
N VAL A 365 -11.86 14.80 -16.97
CA VAL A 365 -12.62 14.31 -15.81
C VAL A 365 -11.65 13.58 -14.89
N LEU A 366 -11.37 14.14 -13.72
CA LEU A 366 -10.40 13.58 -12.80
C LEU A 366 -10.99 12.46 -11.94
N GLU A 367 -10.19 11.42 -11.69
CA GLU A 367 -10.50 10.34 -10.77
C GLU A 367 -10.19 10.77 -9.33
N LEU A 368 -11.03 11.62 -8.79
CA LEU A 368 -10.88 12.23 -7.46
C LEU A 368 -12.24 12.34 -6.76
N GLU A 369 -12.18 12.47 -5.44
CA GLU A 369 -13.30 12.86 -4.61
C GLU A 369 -13.02 14.22 -3.96
N TRP A 370 -14.00 15.12 -4.04
CA TRP A 370 -13.92 16.43 -3.38
C TRP A 370 -13.97 16.28 -1.85
N GLY A 371 -13.16 17.06 -1.14
CA GLY A 371 -13.09 17.00 0.32
C GLY A 371 -12.09 15.98 0.87
N THR A 372 -11.56 15.08 0.05
CA THR A 372 -10.43 14.24 0.44
C THR A 372 -9.13 15.04 0.48
N GLU A 373 -8.10 14.50 1.13
CA GLU A 373 -6.79 15.16 1.19
C GLU A 373 -6.22 15.41 -0.20
N THR A 374 -6.29 14.42 -1.09
CA THR A 374 -5.85 14.53 -2.49
C THR A 374 -6.68 15.56 -3.25
N GLY A 375 -8.01 15.52 -3.11
CA GLY A 375 -8.91 16.49 -3.75
C GLY A 375 -8.62 17.93 -3.32
N ASN A 376 -8.42 18.15 -2.03
CA ASN A 376 -8.07 19.46 -1.46
C ASN A 376 -6.70 19.95 -1.96
N ALA A 377 -5.71 19.04 -2.03
CA ALA A 377 -4.38 19.38 -2.55
C ALA A 377 -4.42 19.76 -4.04
N VAL A 378 -5.19 19.03 -4.85
CA VAL A 378 -5.41 19.36 -6.28
C VAL A 378 -6.12 20.71 -6.42
N ALA A 379 -7.19 20.94 -5.65
CA ALA A 379 -7.92 22.21 -5.66
C ALA A 379 -7.01 23.40 -5.34
N ALA A 380 -6.14 23.27 -4.34
CA ALA A 380 -5.18 24.29 -3.95
C ALA A 380 -4.14 24.56 -5.05
N LEU A 381 -3.57 23.51 -5.66
CA LEU A 381 -2.60 23.62 -6.75
C LEU A 381 -3.19 24.29 -8.01
N LEU A 382 -4.44 23.97 -8.34
CA LEU A 382 -5.14 24.52 -9.51
C LEU A 382 -5.86 25.84 -9.19
N LYS A 383 -5.89 26.28 -7.93
CA LYS A 383 -6.63 27.46 -7.43
C LYS A 383 -8.13 27.41 -7.77
N VAL A 384 -8.73 26.23 -7.73
CA VAL A 384 -10.14 25.98 -8.04
C VAL A 384 -11.00 26.12 -6.79
N LYS A 385 -12.12 26.83 -6.93
CA LYS A 385 -13.10 27.01 -5.86
C LYS A 385 -14.35 26.14 -6.02
N ARG A 386 -14.56 25.56 -7.21
CA ARG A 386 -15.76 24.79 -7.54
C ARG A 386 -15.41 23.51 -8.28
N SER A 387 -15.94 22.42 -7.79
CA SER A 387 -15.93 21.14 -8.51
C SER A 387 -17.36 20.65 -8.74
N VAL A 388 -17.52 19.78 -9.72
CA VAL A 388 -18.79 19.16 -10.07
C VAL A 388 -18.57 17.67 -10.33
N THR A 389 -19.56 16.85 -9.99
CA THR A 389 -19.61 15.45 -10.41
C THR A 389 -20.13 15.38 -11.84
N ALA A 390 -19.47 14.62 -12.70
CA ALA A 390 -19.82 14.56 -14.12
C ALA A 390 -21.30 14.21 -14.35
N ASP A 391 -21.79 13.15 -13.69
CA ASP A 391 -23.17 12.67 -13.86
C ASP A 391 -24.26 13.61 -13.32
N GLU A 392 -23.91 14.53 -12.41
CA GLU A 392 -24.82 15.56 -11.88
C GLU A 392 -24.79 16.85 -12.68
N HIS A 393 -23.75 17.08 -13.45
CA HIS A 393 -23.55 18.35 -14.16
C HIS A 393 -23.74 18.26 -15.67
N PHE A 394 -23.52 17.10 -16.27
CA PHE A 394 -23.64 16.90 -17.70
C PHE A 394 -24.79 15.96 -18.06
N THR A 395 -25.28 16.12 -19.28
CA THR A 395 -26.29 15.24 -19.88
C THR A 395 -25.95 14.94 -21.33
N TYR A 396 -26.49 13.85 -21.84
CA TYR A 396 -26.47 13.46 -23.28
C TYR A 396 -27.66 12.59 -23.58
N ALA A 397 -28.01 12.43 -24.86
CA ALA A 397 -28.98 11.44 -25.29
C ALA A 397 -28.24 10.21 -25.84
N ALA A 398 -28.62 9.01 -25.40
CA ALA A 398 -28.11 7.77 -25.97
C ALA A 398 -28.61 7.66 -27.42
N PRO A 399 -27.89 6.96 -28.34
CA PRO A 399 -28.44 6.62 -29.65
C PRO A 399 -29.76 5.88 -29.45
N PRO A 400 -30.84 6.23 -30.22
CA PRO A 400 -32.11 5.56 -30.07
C PRO A 400 -32.03 4.10 -30.57
N ASP A 401 -32.64 3.17 -29.82
CA ASP A 401 -32.73 1.76 -30.20
C ASP A 401 -33.55 1.60 -31.50
N VAL A 402 -34.56 2.48 -31.68
CA VAL A 402 -35.37 2.61 -32.89
C VAL A 402 -35.32 4.07 -33.34
N PRO A 403 -34.91 4.36 -34.58
CA PRO A 403 -34.84 5.73 -35.07
C PRO A 403 -36.22 6.40 -35.02
N THR A 404 -36.24 7.69 -34.70
CA THR A 404 -37.47 8.48 -34.78
C THR A 404 -37.98 8.47 -36.23
N PRO A 405 -39.24 8.13 -36.46
CA PRO A 405 -39.76 8.13 -37.84
C PRO A 405 -39.57 9.50 -38.51
N PRO A 406 -38.94 9.57 -39.70
CA PRO A 406 -38.56 10.86 -40.31
C PRO A 406 -39.75 11.81 -40.56
N GLU A 407 -40.91 11.25 -40.96
CA GLU A 407 -42.13 12.02 -41.19
C GLU A 407 -42.65 12.62 -39.87
N PHE A 408 -42.63 11.85 -38.78
CA PHE A 408 -43.02 12.33 -37.47
C PHE A 408 -42.08 13.43 -36.97
N ALA A 409 -40.75 13.21 -37.06
CA ALA A 409 -39.75 14.20 -36.64
C ALA A 409 -39.89 15.52 -37.43
N SER A 410 -40.11 15.41 -38.75
CA SER A 410 -40.30 16.58 -39.63
C SER A 410 -41.59 17.34 -39.28
N ALA A 411 -42.70 16.64 -39.10
CA ALA A 411 -43.99 17.24 -38.72
C ALA A 411 -43.90 17.95 -37.36
N LEU A 412 -43.33 17.32 -36.34
CA LEU A 412 -43.14 17.90 -35.01
C LEU A 412 -42.18 19.10 -35.03
N THR A 413 -41.12 19.03 -35.85
CA THR A 413 -40.19 20.16 -36.03
C THR A 413 -40.91 21.36 -36.67
N ALA A 414 -41.74 21.12 -37.69
CA ALA A 414 -42.56 22.17 -38.34
C ALA A 414 -43.53 22.82 -37.35
N LEU A 415 -44.28 22.04 -36.58
CA LEU A 415 -45.21 22.55 -35.55
C LEU A 415 -44.51 23.45 -34.51
N LEU A 416 -43.35 23.05 -34.06
CA LEU A 416 -42.58 23.83 -33.10
C LEU A 416 -42.01 25.11 -33.71
N ARG A 417 -41.53 25.08 -34.94
CA ARG A 417 -41.04 26.25 -35.69
C ARG A 417 -42.17 27.25 -35.99
N ASP A 418 -43.31 26.79 -36.39
CA ASP A 418 -44.49 27.62 -36.61
C ASP A 418 -44.93 28.34 -35.31
N ALA A 419 -44.67 27.72 -34.17
CA ALA A 419 -44.86 28.33 -32.86
C ALA A 419 -43.71 29.26 -32.47
N GLY A 420 -42.67 29.40 -33.28
CA GLY A 420 -41.50 30.27 -33.06
C GLY A 420 -40.29 29.64 -32.41
N ALA A 421 -40.26 28.30 -32.26
CA ALA A 421 -39.06 27.61 -31.75
C ALA A 421 -37.89 27.71 -32.75
N GLN A 422 -36.66 27.84 -32.22
CA GLN A 422 -35.43 28.03 -33.03
C GLN A 422 -34.69 26.72 -33.29
N VAL A 423 -35.32 25.56 -33.03
CA VAL A 423 -34.71 24.24 -33.21
C VAL A 423 -34.63 23.83 -34.68
N LYS A 424 -33.56 23.12 -35.06
CA LYS A 424 -33.38 22.64 -36.45
C LYS A 424 -33.98 21.26 -36.67
N GLN A 425 -33.92 20.39 -35.68
CA GLN A 425 -34.48 19.04 -35.75
C GLN A 425 -35.01 18.57 -34.40
N VAL A 426 -35.90 17.62 -34.46
CA VAL A 426 -36.45 16.94 -33.29
C VAL A 426 -36.02 15.48 -33.33
N GLU A 427 -35.61 14.98 -32.19
CA GLU A 427 -35.26 13.57 -31.98
C GLU A 427 -36.02 13.02 -30.76
N VAL A 428 -36.18 11.71 -30.71
CA VAL A 428 -36.76 11.00 -29.57
C VAL A 428 -35.78 9.93 -29.12
N SER A 429 -35.22 10.08 -27.91
CA SER A 429 -34.19 9.18 -27.40
C SER A 429 -34.18 9.16 -25.87
N ARG A 430 -33.38 8.29 -25.26
CA ARG A 430 -33.22 8.27 -23.82
C ARG A 430 -32.18 9.29 -23.40
N VAL A 431 -32.61 10.30 -22.63
CA VAL A 431 -31.72 11.25 -21.98
C VAL A 431 -31.09 10.58 -20.74
N ARG A 432 -29.82 10.85 -20.49
CA ARG A 432 -29.01 10.24 -19.47
C ARG A 432 -28.34 11.29 -18.60
N ALA A 433 -27.98 10.89 -17.37
CA ALA A 433 -27.29 11.66 -16.37
C ALA A 433 -28.12 12.84 -15.83
N ALA A 434 -27.60 14.04 -15.65
CA ALA A 434 -28.21 15.12 -14.88
C ALA A 434 -29.62 15.53 -15.31
N ALA A 435 -30.00 15.32 -16.56
CA ALA A 435 -31.33 15.65 -17.10
C ALA A 435 -32.19 14.41 -17.42
N ALA A 436 -31.88 13.26 -16.81
CA ALA A 436 -32.57 11.99 -17.08
C ALA A 436 -34.06 12.01 -16.74
N GLU A 437 -34.50 12.87 -15.84
CA GLU A 437 -35.90 13.05 -15.44
C GLU A 437 -36.64 14.10 -16.28
N ASP A 438 -35.93 14.89 -17.09
CA ASP A 438 -36.53 15.93 -17.88
C ASP A 438 -37.29 15.33 -19.11
N PRO A 439 -38.46 15.88 -19.50
CA PRO A 439 -39.21 15.35 -20.62
C PRO A 439 -38.55 15.63 -21.96
N TRP A 440 -37.76 16.66 -22.08
CA TRP A 440 -36.97 17.01 -23.25
C TRP A 440 -35.76 17.87 -22.87
N VAL A 441 -34.76 17.85 -23.73
CA VAL A 441 -33.52 18.65 -23.61
C VAL A 441 -33.11 19.22 -24.97
N LEU A 442 -32.26 20.25 -24.91
CA LEU A 442 -31.62 20.86 -26.10
C LEU A 442 -30.16 20.40 -26.16
N LEU A 443 -29.73 19.90 -27.30
CA LEU A 443 -28.38 19.34 -27.50
C LEU A 443 -27.75 19.87 -28.78
N GLU A 444 -26.42 19.95 -28.81
CA GLU A 444 -25.69 20.20 -30.07
C GLU A 444 -25.76 18.97 -30.98
N ALA A 445 -25.62 17.78 -30.43
CA ALA A 445 -25.83 16.48 -31.06
C ALA A 445 -26.18 15.43 -29.96
N LEU A 446 -26.89 14.34 -30.37
CA LEU A 446 -27.40 13.34 -29.43
C LEU A 446 -26.33 12.76 -28.49
N SER A 447 -25.25 12.22 -29.05
CA SER A 447 -24.20 11.54 -28.27
C SER A 447 -23.18 12.49 -27.64
N GLN A 448 -23.28 13.78 -27.93
CA GLN A 448 -22.35 14.78 -27.40
C GLN A 448 -22.78 15.25 -26.01
N PRO A 449 -21.92 15.17 -24.97
CA PRO A 449 -22.25 15.67 -23.65
C PRO A 449 -22.44 17.20 -23.66
N MET A 450 -23.40 17.65 -22.87
CA MET A 450 -23.69 19.07 -22.69
C MET A 450 -23.95 19.35 -21.21
N GLN A 451 -23.56 20.54 -20.73
CA GLN A 451 -23.91 20.95 -19.36
C GLN A 451 -25.43 21.01 -19.21
N ALA A 452 -25.95 20.37 -18.16
CA ALA A 452 -27.40 20.18 -17.99
C ALA A 452 -28.19 21.49 -17.93
N HIS A 453 -27.61 22.55 -17.36
CA HIS A 453 -28.27 23.85 -17.30
C HIS A 453 -28.44 24.49 -18.69
N LEU A 454 -27.51 24.25 -19.63
CA LEU A 454 -27.64 24.70 -21.01
C LEU A 454 -28.62 23.83 -21.77
N ALA A 455 -28.60 22.51 -21.50
CA ALA A 455 -29.54 21.57 -22.11
C ALA A 455 -31.00 21.83 -21.71
N ARG A 456 -31.24 22.41 -20.52
CA ARG A 456 -32.56 22.88 -20.02
C ARG A 456 -32.93 24.28 -20.51
N GLY A 457 -32.19 24.81 -21.45
CA GLY A 457 -32.41 26.15 -22.01
C GLY A 457 -33.77 26.27 -22.73
N SER A 458 -34.02 27.45 -23.27
CA SER A 458 -35.28 27.72 -23.97
C SER A 458 -35.20 27.38 -25.47
N ALA A 459 -36.09 26.53 -25.98
CA ALA A 459 -36.24 26.23 -27.39
C ALA A 459 -36.56 27.47 -28.27
N PHE A 460 -36.92 28.59 -27.64
CA PHE A 460 -37.30 29.86 -28.29
C PHE A 460 -36.21 30.93 -28.23
N ALA A 461 -35.02 30.62 -27.65
CA ALA A 461 -33.90 31.54 -27.59
C ALA A 461 -33.17 31.60 -28.95
N ARG A 462 -32.52 32.79 -29.22
CA ARG A 462 -31.77 32.98 -30.50
C ARG A 462 -30.59 32.00 -30.67
N ASN A 463 -29.94 31.62 -29.59
CA ASN A 463 -28.78 30.74 -29.59
C ASN A 463 -29.17 29.34 -29.07
N THR A 464 -30.31 28.84 -29.46
CA THR A 464 -30.81 27.51 -29.07
C THR A 464 -29.95 26.43 -29.75
N PRO A 465 -29.50 25.40 -29.04
CA PRO A 465 -28.90 24.24 -29.63
C PRO A 465 -29.81 23.59 -30.67
N PRO A 466 -29.25 23.05 -31.78
CA PRO A 466 -30.03 22.69 -32.97
C PRO A 466 -30.99 21.51 -32.77
N VAL A 467 -30.72 20.63 -31.80
CA VAL A 467 -31.47 19.39 -31.58
C VAL A 467 -32.34 19.52 -30.32
N LEU A 468 -33.64 19.40 -30.49
CA LEU A 468 -34.57 19.18 -29.38
C LEU A 468 -34.80 17.67 -29.24
N CYS A 469 -34.31 17.08 -28.14
CA CYS A 469 -34.45 15.66 -27.89
C CYS A 469 -35.53 15.41 -26.81
N PHE A 470 -36.58 14.69 -27.20
CA PHE A 470 -37.60 14.19 -26.25
C PHE A 470 -37.09 12.93 -25.56
N ASN A 471 -37.27 12.85 -24.25
CA ASN A 471 -36.74 11.80 -23.41
C ASN A 471 -37.71 10.61 -23.29
N LEU A 472 -37.40 9.49 -23.93
CA LEU A 472 -38.15 8.23 -23.79
C LEU A 472 -38.14 7.67 -22.35
N GLY A 473 -37.22 8.10 -21.49
CA GLY A 473 -37.24 7.77 -20.08
C GLY A 473 -38.34 8.45 -19.29
N HIS A 474 -38.87 9.56 -19.82
CA HIS A 474 -39.94 10.31 -19.14
C HIS A 474 -41.33 9.70 -19.45
N PRO A 475 -42.19 9.43 -18.45
CA PRO A 475 -43.46 8.70 -18.64
C PRO A 475 -44.40 9.31 -19.67
N ALA A 476 -44.48 10.64 -19.76
CA ALA A 476 -45.33 11.32 -20.74
C ALA A 476 -44.87 11.10 -22.19
N ILE A 477 -43.53 11.08 -22.41
CA ILE A 477 -42.93 10.85 -23.72
C ILE A 477 -43.03 9.38 -24.12
N ASP A 478 -42.80 8.44 -23.19
CA ASP A 478 -43.00 7.01 -23.42
C ASP A 478 -44.43 6.72 -23.85
N LYS A 479 -45.43 7.29 -23.16
CA LYS A 479 -46.84 7.15 -23.56
C LYS A 479 -47.13 7.73 -24.96
N ALA A 480 -46.59 8.94 -25.24
CA ALA A 480 -46.78 9.57 -26.56
C ALA A 480 -46.08 8.80 -27.67
N SER A 481 -44.93 8.19 -27.43
CA SER A 481 -44.17 7.42 -28.41
C SER A 481 -44.94 6.17 -28.91
N ARG A 482 -45.77 5.57 -28.07
CA ARG A 482 -46.63 4.42 -28.45
C ARG A 482 -47.66 4.78 -29.52
N LEU A 483 -47.95 6.05 -29.75
CA LEU A 483 -48.83 6.55 -30.76
C LEU A 483 -48.15 6.83 -32.12
N PHE A 484 -46.81 6.65 -32.22
CA PHE A 484 -46.06 6.98 -33.43
C PHE A 484 -46.57 6.26 -34.70
N THR A 485 -47.06 5.03 -34.55
CA THR A 485 -47.57 4.22 -35.67
C THR A 485 -49.09 4.31 -35.84
N THR A 486 -49.83 4.50 -34.75
CA THR A 486 -51.31 4.45 -34.77
C THR A 486 -51.96 5.83 -34.90
N ALA A 487 -51.34 6.85 -34.32
CA ALA A 487 -51.86 8.23 -34.33
C ALA A 487 -50.69 9.25 -34.28
N PRO A 488 -49.82 9.30 -35.31
CA PRO A 488 -48.58 10.12 -35.29
C PRO A 488 -48.85 11.61 -35.12
N ARG A 489 -49.93 12.14 -35.66
CA ARG A 489 -50.31 13.55 -35.50
C ARG A 489 -50.69 13.86 -34.06
N LEU A 490 -51.43 13.00 -33.40
CA LEU A 490 -51.79 13.17 -31.98
C LEU A 490 -50.54 13.14 -31.12
N ALA A 491 -49.60 12.20 -31.36
CA ALA A 491 -48.32 12.14 -30.68
C ALA A 491 -47.51 13.45 -30.83
N ALA A 492 -47.45 13.97 -32.08
CA ALA A 492 -46.73 15.21 -32.35
C ALA A 492 -47.36 16.41 -31.61
N VAL A 493 -48.67 16.50 -31.56
CA VAL A 493 -49.38 17.57 -30.85
C VAL A 493 -49.16 17.46 -29.32
N LEU A 494 -49.22 16.26 -28.75
CA LEU A 494 -48.96 16.06 -27.32
C LEU A 494 -47.54 16.49 -26.95
N MET A 495 -46.56 16.14 -27.76
CA MET A 495 -45.17 16.53 -27.53
C MET A 495 -44.94 18.04 -27.75
N ALA A 496 -45.53 18.63 -28.79
CA ALA A 496 -45.49 20.07 -29.03
C ALA A 496 -46.11 20.86 -27.86
N ARG A 497 -47.27 20.43 -27.39
CA ARG A 497 -47.92 21.03 -26.21
C ARG A 497 -47.03 21.05 -24.98
N LEU A 498 -46.35 19.95 -24.71
CA LEU A 498 -45.46 19.85 -23.59
C LEU A 498 -44.35 20.93 -23.62
N VAL A 499 -43.73 21.12 -24.78
CA VAL A 499 -42.70 22.18 -24.96
C VAL A 499 -43.31 23.57 -24.83
N LEU A 500 -44.47 23.82 -25.45
CA LEU A 500 -45.13 25.11 -25.44
C LEU A 500 -45.64 25.51 -24.04
N VAL A 501 -46.16 24.54 -23.28
CA VAL A 501 -46.62 24.77 -21.89
C VAL A 501 -45.42 25.15 -21.01
N GLN A 502 -44.35 24.37 -21.09
CA GLN A 502 -43.15 24.67 -20.27
C GLN A 502 -42.52 25.99 -20.67
N ALA A 503 -42.59 26.39 -21.92
CA ALA A 503 -42.08 27.67 -22.39
C ALA A 503 -43.08 28.85 -22.17
N SER A 504 -44.25 28.61 -21.58
CA SER A 504 -45.34 29.61 -21.44
C SER A 504 -45.75 30.23 -22.79
N LYS A 505 -45.77 29.43 -23.87
CA LYS A 505 -46.09 29.82 -25.25
C LYS A 505 -47.39 29.19 -25.77
N LEU A 506 -48.08 28.38 -24.97
CA LEU A 506 -49.38 27.80 -25.34
C LEU A 506 -50.49 28.73 -24.88
N ASP A 507 -51.13 29.38 -25.84
CA ASP A 507 -52.41 30.14 -25.67
C ASP A 507 -53.60 29.37 -26.26
N ALA A 508 -54.81 29.84 -25.99
CA ALA A 508 -56.06 29.18 -26.47
C ALA A 508 -56.13 29.06 -28.00
N GLN A 509 -55.61 30.06 -28.73
CA GLN A 509 -55.64 30.07 -30.21
C GLN A 509 -54.67 29.02 -30.76
N ARG A 510 -53.45 28.93 -30.23
CA ARG A 510 -52.47 27.91 -30.59
C ARG A 510 -52.94 26.50 -30.24
N ASP A 511 -53.52 26.33 -29.05
CA ASP A 511 -54.05 25.04 -28.63
C ASP A 511 -55.16 24.54 -29.53
N ALA A 512 -56.11 25.44 -29.93
CA ALA A 512 -57.15 25.12 -30.89
C ALA A 512 -56.60 24.81 -32.30
N ALA A 513 -55.51 25.48 -32.74
CA ALA A 513 -54.84 25.20 -34.01
C ALA A 513 -54.15 23.84 -33.99
N LEU A 514 -53.43 23.49 -32.94
CA LEU A 514 -52.82 22.18 -32.75
C LEU A 514 -53.86 21.04 -32.72
N THR A 515 -55.00 21.27 -32.04
CA THR A 515 -56.08 20.30 -31.96
C THR A 515 -56.69 20.03 -33.35
N ARG A 516 -56.94 21.09 -34.12
CA ARG A 516 -57.45 20.95 -35.51
C ARG A 516 -56.45 20.16 -36.40
N TRP A 517 -55.16 20.48 -36.28
CA TRP A 517 -54.14 19.79 -37.05
C TRP A 517 -54.02 18.31 -36.67
N ALA A 518 -54.25 17.92 -35.40
CA ALA A 518 -54.27 16.52 -35.00
C ALA A 518 -55.44 15.74 -35.60
N LEU A 519 -56.58 16.41 -35.87
CA LEU A 519 -57.82 15.80 -36.36
C LEU A 519 -57.93 15.82 -37.88
N SER A 520 -57.14 16.62 -38.61
CA SER A 520 -57.04 16.66 -40.07
C SER A 520 -56.17 15.51 -40.61
#